data_5e115e44d3d4f3d8d9af2e4fc8fa0f16
#
_entry.id   5e115e44d3d4f3d8d9af2e4fc8fa0f16
#
_cell.length_a   1.000
_cell.length_b   1.000
_cell.length_c   1.000
_cell.angle_alpha   90.00
_cell.angle_beta   90.00
_cell.angle_gamma   90.00
#
_symmetry.space_group_name_H-M   'P 1'
#
loop_
_entity.id
_entity.type
_entity.pdbx_description
1 polymer ?
#
loop_
_entity_poly.entity_id
_entity_poly.type
_entity_poly.pdbx_seq_one_letter_code
_entity_poly.pdbx_strand_id
1 'polypeptide(L)'
;MPDPACSPGAVFASATRAQICVSGYTARVRNVSETLKSSIYAAYGIASHAAGSYEVDHLVPLELGGSNARANLWPERAPGFGRKDSLENAYHDAVCSGTLSLATAQRRMARNWRRYARAASSSALPTSRPEPRPTHAPSSSPSPSGHVTCKDFSSHAEAQAYFEAHRDSAANLDRDGDGKACESLP
;
A
#
# COMPACT_ATOMS: atom_id res chain seq x y z
N MET A 1 3.24 7.05 -14.05
CA MET A 1 3.79 7.20 -12.69
C MET A 1 4.29 8.61 -12.53
N PRO A 2 4.13 9.23 -11.37
CA PRO A 2 4.76 10.50 -11.07
C PRO A 2 6.29 10.39 -11.07
N ASP A 3 6.96 11.54 -11.14
CA ASP A 3 8.39 11.60 -10.92
C ASP A 3 8.68 11.38 -9.42
N PRO A 4 9.46 10.36 -9.03
CA PRO A 4 9.74 10.09 -7.62
C PRO A 4 10.55 11.18 -6.93
N ALA A 5 11.26 12.04 -7.68
CA ALA A 5 11.94 13.21 -7.11
C ALA A 5 10.94 14.31 -6.70
N CYS A 6 9.80 14.43 -7.40
CA CYS A 6 8.76 15.41 -7.11
C CYS A 6 7.68 14.86 -6.17
N SER A 7 7.29 13.61 -6.37
CA SER A 7 6.17 12.97 -5.68
C SER A 7 6.55 11.55 -5.23
N PRO A 8 7.36 11.41 -4.18
CA PRO A 8 7.76 10.11 -3.64
C PRO A 8 6.62 9.35 -2.95
N GLY A 9 5.49 10.02 -2.65
CA GLY A 9 4.36 9.41 -1.95
C GLY A 9 4.39 9.65 -0.44
N ALA A 10 4.09 10.88 -0.01
CA ALA A 10 4.01 11.21 1.42
C ALA A 10 2.66 10.80 2.04
N VAL A 11 2.70 10.42 3.31
CA VAL A 11 1.53 10.04 4.10
C VAL A 11 1.40 10.91 5.34
N PHE A 12 0.20 10.98 5.93
CA PHE A 12 0.03 11.54 7.26
C PHE A 12 0.66 10.59 8.28
N ALA A 13 1.64 11.07 9.05
CA ALA A 13 2.33 10.26 10.06
C ALA A 13 1.38 9.71 11.15
N SER A 14 0.27 10.39 11.39
CA SER A 14 -0.76 9.99 12.34
C SER A 14 -1.84 9.07 11.75
N ALA A 15 -1.80 8.76 10.45
CA ALA A 15 -2.83 7.94 9.83
C ALA A 15 -2.78 6.50 10.36
N THR A 16 -3.90 6.04 10.89
CA THR A 16 -4.07 4.67 11.36
C THR A 16 -5.21 3.98 10.63
N ARG A 17 -5.20 2.64 10.61
CA ARG A 17 -6.33 1.85 10.07
C ARG A 17 -7.65 2.27 10.69
N ALA A 18 -7.70 2.45 12.01
CA ALA A 18 -8.92 2.83 12.71
C ALA A 18 -9.48 4.18 12.24
N GLN A 19 -8.62 5.11 11.84
CA GLN A 19 -9.04 6.43 11.34
C GLN A 19 -9.50 6.38 9.89
N ILE A 20 -8.72 5.73 9.00
CA ILE A 20 -9.03 5.72 7.56
C ILE A 20 -10.29 4.93 7.24
N CYS A 21 -10.65 3.93 8.05
CA CYS A 21 -11.84 3.11 7.87
C CYS A 21 -13.13 3.76 8.41
N VAL A 22 -13.06 4.98 8.93
CA VAL A 22 -14.24 5.74 9.32
C VAL A 22 -14.85 6.45 8.12
N SER A 23 -16.14 6.24 7.88
CA SER A 23 -16.85 6.93 6.80
C SER A 23 -16.62 8.44 6.82
N GLY A 24 -16.40 9.02 5.65
CA GLY A 24 -16.14 10.45 5.48
C GLY A 24 -14.72 10.89 5.87
N TYR A 25 -13.80 9.95 6.14
CA TYR A 25 -12.41 10.30 6.47
C TYR A 25 -11.76 11.17 5.39
N THR A 26 -11.83 10.77 4.13
CA THR A 26 -11.23 11.50 3.00
C THR A 26 -11.76 12.93 2.87
N ALA A 27 -13.06 13.13 3.05
CA ALA A 27 -13.68 14.45 3.00
C ALA A 27 -13.16 15.38 4.12
N ARG A 28 -12.90 14.82 5.31
CA ARG A 28 -12.39 15.60 6.45
C ARG A 28 -10.93 16.02 6.30
N VAL A 29 -10.12 15.19 5.64
CA VAL A 29 -8.67 15.42 5.55
C VAL A 29 -8.24 16.08 4.23
N ARG A 30 -9.09 16.06 3.19
CA ARG A 30 -8.76 16.66 1.89
C ARG A 30 -8.60 18.17 2.03
N ASN A 31 -7.40 18.66 1.69
CA ASN A 31 -7.07 20.08 1.72
C ASN A 31 -5.99 20.39 0.67
N VAL A 32 -6.42 20.55 -0.59
CA VAL A 32 -5.54 20.90 -1.71
C VAL A 32 -6.07 22.17 -2.36
N SER A 33 -5.38 23.30 -2.12
CA SER A 33 -5.77 24.60 -2.67
C SER A 33 -5.48 24.71 -4.17
N GLU A 34 -6.18 25.59 -4.86
CA GLU A 34 -5.93 25.87 -6.30
C GLU A 34 -4.51 26.41 -6.54
N THR A 35 -3.97 27.18 -5.58
CA THR A 35 -2.57 27.64 -5.65
C THR A 35 -1.60 26.45 -5.60
N LEU A 36 -1.86 25.46 -4.74
CA LEU A 36 -1.04 24.24 -4.67
C LEU A 36 -1.16 23.45 -5.98
N LYS A 37 -2.37 23.25 -6.51
CA LYS A 37 -2.57 22.57 -7.80
C LYS A 37 -1.79 23.26 -8.94
N SER A 38 -1.89 24.59 -9.05
CA SER A 38 -1.14 25.36 -10.04
C SER A 38 0.37 25.15 -9.90
N SER A 39 0.88 25.12 -8.66
CA SER A 39 2.30 24.87 -8.40
C SER A 39 2.74 23.44 -8.75
N ILE A 40 1.86 22.45 -8.63
CA ILE A 40 2.10 21.06 -9.06
C ILE A 40 2.19 21.01 -10.60
N TYR A 41 1.21 21.59 -11.31
CA TYR A 41 1.26 21.65 -12.78
C TYR A 41 2.55 22.30 -13.27
N ALA A 42 2.93 23.44 -12.70
CA ALA A 42 4.17 24.15 -13.07
C ALA A 42 5.42 23.27 -12.83
N ALA A 43 5.49 22.53 -11.72
CA ALA A 43 6.61 21.65 -11.41
C ALA A 43 6.76 20.48 -12.39
N TYR A 44 5.66 20.06 -13.01
CA TYR A 44 5.66 19.02 -14.04
C TYR A 44 5.74 19.60 -15.48
N GLY A 45 6.00 20.90 -15.63
CA GLY A 45 6.13 21.56 -16.92
C GLY A 45 4.81 21.72 -17.68
N ILE A 46 3.68 21.64 -17.00
CA ILE A 46 2.34 21.79 -17.58
C ILE A 46 1.90 23.24 -17.40
N ALA A 47 2.21 24.10 -18.40
CA ALA A 47 1.88 25.52 -18.36
C ALA A 47 0.39 25.79 -18.60
N SER A 48 -0.27 24.94 -19.42
CA SER A 48 -1.70 24.99 -19.69
C SER A 48 -2.22 23.63 -20.11
N HIS A 49 -3.49 23.37 -19.91
CA HIS A 49 -4.14 22.13 -20.33
C HIS A 49 -5.64 22.35 -20.55
N ALA A 50 -6.25 21.56 -21.43
CA ALA A 50 -7.69 21.56 -21.60
C ALA A 50 -8.40 21.04 -20.33
N ALA A 51 -9.59 21.52 -20.05
CA ALA A 51 -10.40 21.03 -18.94
C ALA A 51 -10.58 19.49 -19.03
N GLY A 52 -10.39 18.81 -17.90
CA GLY A 52 -10.53 17.35 -17.81
C GLY A 52 -9.38 16.53 -18.39
N SER A 53 -8.33 17.16 -18.99
CA SER A 53 -7.18 16.41 -19.50
C SER A 53 -6.18 15.97 -18.43
N TYR A 54 -6.17 16.65 -17.28
CA TYR A 54 -5.38 16.34 -16.10
C TYR A 54 -6.19 16.61 -14.83
N GLU A 55 -5.87 15.90 -13.77
CA GLU A 55 -6.25 16.24 -12.39
C GLU A 55 -5.02 16.19 -11.49
N VAL A 56 -5.02 16.98 -10.42
CA VAL A 56 -4.00 16.82 -9.38
C VAL A 56 -4.48 15.78 -8.40
N ASP A 57 -3.81 14.67 -8.43
CA ASP A 57 -4.16 13.46 -7.68
C ASP A 57 -3.13 13.14 -6.60
N HIS A 58 -3.56 12.36 -5.59
CA HIS A 58 -2.74 11.85 -4.50
C HIS A 58 -2.08 10.53 -4.91
N LEU A 59 -0.76 10.44 -5.01
CA LEU A 59 -0.05 9.20 -5.36
C LEU A 59 -0.38 8.07 -4.37
N VAL A 60 -0.26 8.34 -3.07
CA VAL A 60 -0.87 7.53 -2.01
C VAL A 60 -2.23 8.16 -1.71
N PRO A 61 -3.34 7.47 -1.94
CA PRO A 61 -4.67 8.06 -1.82
C PRO A 61 -5.01 8.45 -0.38
N LEU A 62 -5.88 9.45 -0.23
CA LEU A 62 -6.33 9.92 1.09
C LEU A 62 -6.95 8.79 1.91
N GLU A 63 -7.72 7.90 1.29
CA GLU A 63 -8.35 6.74 1.95
C GLU A 63 -7.34 5.69 2.46
N LEU A 64 -6.08 5.80 2.05
CA LEU A 64 -4.96 5.06 2.62
C LEU A 64 -4.04 5.95 3.45
N GLY A 65 -4.51 7.11 3.91
CA GLY A 65 -3.74 8.02 4.75
C GLY A 65 -2.67 8.82 4.00
N GLY A 66 -2.75 8.93 2.67
CA GLY A 66 -1.91 9.83 1.89
C GLY A 66 -2.08 11.28 2.32
N SER A 67 -1.00 12.08 2.29
CA SER A 67 -1.05 13.47 2.74
C SER A 67 -1.38 14.44 1.60
N ASN A 68 -1.82 15.66 1.95
CA ASN A 68 -1.98 16.75 1.00
C ASN A 68 -0.66 17.48 0.67
N ALA A 69 0.48 16.95 1.12
CA ALA A 69 1.78 17.54 0.83
C ALA A 69 2.13 17.41 -0.66
N ARG A 70 2.87 18.38 -1.19
CA ARG A 70 3.38 18.36 -2.56
C ARG A 70 4.07 17.04 -2.91
N ALA A 71 4.81 16.44 -1.95
CA ALA A 71 5.49 15.17 -2.09
C ALA A 71 4.56 13.95 -2.30
N ASN A 72 3.25 14.14 -2.24
CA ASN A 72 2.24 13.12 -2.53
C ASN A 72 1.32 13.48 -3.69
N LEU A 73 1.48 14.67 -4.29
CA LEU A 73 0.58 15.18 -5.32
C LEU A 73 1.27 15.19 -6.69
N TRP A 74 0.52 14.81 -7.73
CA TRP A 74 1.02 14.78 -9.10
C TRP A 74 -0.10 15.02 -10.12
N PRO A 75 0.20 15.53 -11.32
CA PRO A 75 -0.81 15.65 -12.36
C PRO A 75 -1.04 14.29 -13.02
N GLU A 76 -2.18 13.69 -12.77
CA GLU A 76 -2.61 12.48 -13.47
C GLU A 76 -3.33 12.86 -14.78
N ARG A 77 -2.98 12.18 -15.85
CA ARG A 77 -3.55 12.43 -17.17
C ARG A 77 -4.76 11.53 -17.43
N ALA A 78 -5.83 12.12 -17.98
CA ALA A 78 -6.96 11.33 -18.52
C ALA A 78 -6.49 10.42 -19.68
N PRO A 79 -7.08 9.22 -19.85
CA PRO A 79 -8.12 8.56 -19.06
C PRO A 79 -7.57 7.62 -17.96
N GLY A 80 -6.49 8.01 -17.25
CA GLY A 80 -5.78 7.16 -16.29
C GLY A 80 -6.54 6.89 -14.99
N PHE A 81 -7.40 7.80 -14.58
CA PHE A 81 -8.01 7.91 -13.26
C PHE A 81 -8.69 6.61 -12.76
N GLY A 82 -9.63 6.08 -13.51
CA GLY A 82 -10.46 4.97 -13.05
C GLY A 82 -9.73 3.65 -12.74
N ARG A 83 -8.51 3.45 -13.28
CA ARG A 83 -7.71 2.27 -12.91
C ARG A 83 -7.08 2.41 -11.54
N LYS A 84 -6.66 3.62 -11.22
CA LYS A 84 -6.08 3.92 -9.93
C LYS A 84 -7.14 3.88 -8.86
N ASP A 85 -8.31 4.51 -9.09
CA ASP A 85 -9.46 4.51 -8.19
C ASP A 85 -9.91 3.08 -7.82
N SER A 86 -9.97 2.18 -8.82
CA SER A 86 -10.35 0.78 -8.58
C SER A 86 -9.34 0.06 -7.65
N LEU A 87 -8.04 0.35 -7.79
CA LEU A 87 -7.01 -0.21 -6.92
C LEU A 87 -7.05 0.40 -5.52
N GLU A 88 -7.32 1.69 -5.41
CA GLU A 88 -7.48 2.42 -4.16
C GLU A 88 -8.58 1.79 -3.32
N ASN A 89 -9.79 1.68 -3.89
CA ASN A 89 -10.92 1.05 -3.24
C ASN A 89 -10.59 -0.38 -2.78
N ALA A 90 -9.98 -1.20 -3.66
CA ALA A 90 -9.61 -2.57 -3.31
C ALA A 90 -8.59 -2.64 -2.17
N TYR A 91 -7.63 -1.72 -2.13
CA TYR A 91 -6.66 -1.66 -1.04
C TYR A 91 -7.27 -1.11 0.26
N HIS A 92 -8.15 -0.11 0.17
CA HIS A 92 -8.88 0.40 1.33
C HIS A 92 -9.72 -0.71 1.97
N ASP A 93 -10.48 -1.47 1.17
CA ASP A 93 -11.27 -2.60 1.64
C ASP A 93 -10.40 -3.68 2.28
N ALA A 94 -9.26 -4.03 1.65
CA ALA A 94 -8.31 -5.00 2.17
C ALA A 94 -7.67 -4.53 3.49
N VAL A 95 -7.35 -3.23 3.61
CA VAL A 95 -6.83 -2.67 4.86
C VAL A 95 -7.92 -2.68 5.94
N CYS A 96 -9.13 -2.26 5.62
CA CYS A 96 -10.22 -2.19 6.60
C CYS A 96 -10.69 -3.57 7.07
N SER A 97 -10.66 -4.57 6.19
CA SER A 97 -10.89 -5.97 6.58
C SER A 97 -9.70 -6.61 7.34
N GLY A 98 -8.52 -6.00 7.29
CA GLY A 98 -7.30 -6.51 7.93
C GLY A 98 -6.52 -7.54 7.13
N THR A 99 -6.87 -7.75 5.86
CA THR A 99 -6.17 -8.68 4.95
C THR A 99 -4.91 -8.07 4.33
N LEU A 100 -4.73 -6.74 4.46
CA LEU A 100 -3.56 -6.02 4.01
C LEU A 100 -3.17 -4.97 5.07
N SER A 101 -1.89 -4.85 5.40
CA SER A 101 -1.45 -3.78 6.31
C SER A 101 -1.49 -2.41 5.59
N LEU A 102 -1.83 -1.35 6.34
CA LEU A 102 -1.86 0.02 5.81
C LEU A 102 -0.51 0.42 5.21
N ALA A 103 0.59 0.13 5.90
CA ALA A 103 1.94 0.43 5.42
C ALA A 103 2.27 -0.29 4.10
N THR A 104 1.80 -1.52 3.92
CA THR A 104 1.99 -2.26 2.65
C THR A 104 1.18 -1.64 1.52
N ALA A 105 -0.08 -1.27 1.76
CA ALA A 105 -0.91 -0.58 0.77
C ALA A 105 -0.26 0.74 0.33
N GLN A 106 0.17 1.56 1.28
CA GLN A 106 0.87 2.83 1.03
C GLN A 106 2.12 2.65 0.18
N ARG A 107 3.01 1.70 0.55
CA ARG A 107 4.23 1.41 -0.23
C ARG A 107 3.92 0.93 -1.65
N ARG A 108 2.92 0.09 -1.84
CA ARG A 108 2.52 -0.40 -3.17
C ARG A 108 2.03 0.74 -4.05
N MET A 109 1.21 1.64 -3.50
CA MET A 109 0.75 2.84 -4.22
C MET A 109 1.92 3.75 -4.59
N ALA A 110 2.78 4.10 -3.63
CA ALA A 110 3.92 4.99 -3.84
C ALA A 110 4.91 4.44 -4.87
N ARG A 111 5.24 3.15 -4.81
CA ARG A 111 6.29 2.57 -5.67
C ARG A 111 5.84 2.31 -7.10
N ASN A 112 4.72 1.65 -7.30
CA ASN A 112 4.26 1.29 -8.65
C ASN A 112 2.80 0.78 -8.67
N TRP A 113 1.84 1.65 -8.39
CA TRP A 113 0.42 1.28 -8.44
C TRP A 113 0.01 0.66 -9.78
N ARG A 114 0.59 1.07 -10.91
CA ARG A 114 0.26 0.52 -12.24
C ARG A 114 0.54 -0.97 -12.36
N ARG A 115 1.60 -1.46 -11.72
CA ARG A 115 1.90 -2.90 -11.66
C ARG A 115 0.80 -3.66 -10.93
N TYR A 116 0.36 -3.12 -9.81
CA TYR A 116 -0.66 -3.77 -8.97
C TYR A 116 -2.05 -3.66 -9.58
N ALA A 117 -2.40 -2.56 -10.22
CA ALA A 117 -3.65 -2.42 -10.96
C ALA A 117 -3.77 -3.42 -12.11
N ARG A 118 -2.67 -3.69 -12.84
CA ARG A 118 -2.63 -4.72 -13.89
C ARG A 118 -2.83 -6.12 -13.31
N ALA A 119 -2.18 -6.44 -12.19
CA ALA A 119 -2.32 -7.72 -11.53
C ALA A 119 -3.76 -7.94 -11.05
N ALA A 120 -4.38 -6.92 -10.45
CA ALA A 120 -5.78 -6.98 -10.03
C ALA A 120 -6.75 -7.20 -11.20
N SER A 121 -6.49 -6.57 -12.35
CA SER A 121 -7.30 -6.75 -13.58
C SER A 121 -7.10 -8.13 -14.25
N SER A 122 -5.92 -8.74 -14.03
CA SER A 122 -5.61 -10.08 -14.58
C SER A 122 -6.09 -11.21 -13.68
N SER A 123 -6.37 -10.92 -12.41
CA SER A 123 -6.97 -11.83 -11.43
C SER A 123 -8.50 -11.72 -11.50
N ALA A 124 -9.10 -12.08 -12.65
CA ALA A 124 -10.42 -12.68 -12.60
C ALA A 124 -10.24 -13.91 -11.70
N LEU A 125 -10.82 -13.88 -10.51
CA LEU A 125 -10.74 -14.92 -9.50
C LEU A 125 -10.90 -16.30 -10.15
N PRO A 126 -9.94 -17.21 -10.02
CA PRO A 126 -10.26 -18.59 -10.22
C PRO A 126 -11.23 -18.95 -9.11
N THR A 127 -12.48 -19.22 -9.48
CA THR A 127 -13.43 -19.90 -8.60
C THR A 127 -12.73 -21.12 -8.04
N SER A 128 -12.45 -21.09 -6.77
CA SER A 128 -11.77 -22.14 -6.04
C SER A 128 -12.54 -23.44 -6.18
N ARG A 129 -12.04 -24.33 -7.04
CA ARG A 129 -12.34 -25.75 -6.97
C ARG A 129 -11.65 -26.27 -5.71
N PRO A 130 -12.32 -26.95 -4.80
CA PRO A 130 -11.65 -27.55 -3.65
C PRO A 130 -10.69 -28.64 -4.12
N GLU A 131 -9.42 -28.43 -3.96
CA GLU A 131 -8.41 -29.47 -4.15
C GLU A 131 -8.31 -30.33 -2.89
N PRO A 132 -8.19 -31.66 -3.01
CA PRO A 132 -8.21 -32.55 -1.86
C PRO A 132 -6.97 -32.33 -0.99
N ARG A 133 -7.23 -32.17 0.29
CA ARG A 133 -6.29 -31.98 1.39
C ARG A 133 -5.26 -33.12 1.47
N PRO A 134 -3.95 -32.87 1.42
CA PRO A 134 -2.99 -33.86 1.90
C PRO A 134 -3.00 -33.89 3.43
N THR A 135 -3.24 -35.07 3.97
CA THR A 135 -3.14 -35.36 5.40
C THR A 135 -1.67 -35.46 5.80
N HIS A 136 -1.10 -34.40 6.36
CA HIS A 136 0.02 -34.50 7.26
C HIS A 136 -0.19 -33.54 8.42
N ALA A 137 -0.14 -34.06 9.63
CA ALA A 137 -0.35 -33.33 10.86
C ALA A 137 0.74 -32.27 11.10
N PRO A 138 0.37 -31.09 11.61
CA PRO A 138 1.33 -30.05 11.91
C PRO A 138 1.98 -30.28 13.26
N SER A 139 3.29 -30.14 13.28
CA SER A 139 4.03 -29.92 14.50
C SER A 139 3.84 -28.47 14.93
N SER A 140 3.27 -28.30 16.10
CA SER A 140 3.26 -27.15 17.01
C SER A 140 3.57 -25.75 16.46
N SER A 141 2.52 -24.94 16.27
CA SER A 141 2.61 -23.48 16.24
C SER A 141 3.10 -22.94 17.59
N PRO A 142 4.06 -22.03 17.64
CA PRO A 142 4.40 -21.33 18.88
C PRO A 142 3.29 -20.38 19.29
N SER A 143 2.93 -20.41 20.56
CA SER A 143 1.93 -19.57 21.22
C SER A 143 2.41 -18.10 21.30
N PRO A 144 1.53 -17.09 21.18
CA PRO A 144 1.93 -15.69 21.04
C PRO A 144 2.17 -15.03 22.39
N SER A 145 3.31 -15.34 23.05
CA SER A 145 3.80 -14.56 24.19
C SER A 145 5.30 -14.70 24.43
N GLY A 146 6.09 -14.65 23.35
CA GLY A 146 7.54 -14.65 23.40
C GLY A 146 8.12 -13.84 22.25
N HIS A 147 9.27 -13.23 22.50
CA HIS A 147 10.04 -12.50 21.50
C HIS A 147 10.52 -13.50 20.43
N VAL A 148 9.84 -13.54 19.29
CA VAL A 148 10.14 -14.45 18.19
C VAL A 148 11.42 -14.01 17.50
N THR A 149 12.32 -14.93 17.19
CA THR A 149 13.63 -14.71 16.56
C THR A 149 13.80 -15.57 15.32
N CYS A 150 14.80 -15.31 14.48
CA CYS A 150 15.08 -16.12 13.30
C CYS A 150 15.34 -17.61 13.60
N LYS A 151 15.70 -17.94 14.85
CA LYS A 151 15.92 -19.33 15.27
C LYS A 151 14.64 -20.14 15.46
N ASP A 152 13.51 -19.46 15.51
CA ASP A 152 12.19 -20.09 15.71
C ASP A 152 11.57 -20.57 14.40
N PHE A 153 12.25 -20.34 13.27
CA PHE A 153 11.80 -20.71 11.92
C PHE A 153 12.75 -21.69 11.27
N SER A 154 12.20 -22.62 10.49
CA SER A 154 12.97 -23.65 9.78
C SER A 154 13.39 -23.23 8.37
N SER A 155 12.82 -22.14 7.83
CA SER A 155 13.15 -21.61 6.52
C SER A 155 12.92 -20.10 6.43
N HIS A 156 13.60 -19.46 5.48
CA HIS A 156 13.39 -18.05 5.13
C HIS A 156 11.93 -17.78 4.74
N ALA A 157 11.29 -18.68 3.99
CA ALA A 157 9.91 -18.53 3.56
C ALA A 157 8.92 -18.50 4.74
N GLU A 158 9.16 -19.31 5.77
CA GLU A 158 8.34 -19.36 6.99
C GLU A 158 8.53 -18.10 7.84
N ALA A 159 9.78 -17.66 8.02
CA ALA A 159 10.10 -16.41 8.72
C ALA A 159 9.49 -15.18 8.01
N GLN A 160 9.57 -15.15 6.68
CA GLN A 160 8.99 -14.09 5.87
C GLN A 160 7.47 -14.03 5.99
N ALA A 161 6.79 -15.17 5.93
CA ALA A 161 5.34 -15.24 6.09
C ALA A 161 4.90 -14.75 7.49
N TYR A 162 5.62 -15.16 8.53
CA TYR A 162 5.36 -14.67 9.89
C TYR A 162 5.61 -13.17 10.02
N PHE A 163 6.72 -12.67 9.49
CA PHE A 163 7.06 -11.25 9.49
C PHE A 163 6.00 -10.41 8.76
N GLU A 164 5.50 -10.89 7.62
CA GLU A 164 4.45 -10.20 6.87
C GLU A 164 3.12 -10.13 7.63
N ALA A 165 2.80 -11.16 8.40
CA ALA A 165 1.60 -11.21 9.23
C ALA A 165 1.71 -10.38 10.52
N HIS A 166 2.93 -10.16 11.05
CA HIS A 166 3.16 -9.62 12.40
C HIS A 166 4.17 -8.44 12.40
N ARG A 167 4.22 -7.64 11.37
CA ARG A 167 5.25 -6.59 11.15
C ARG A 167 5.48 -5.65 12.33
N ASP A 168 4.42 -5.31 13.05
CA ASP A 168 4.51 -4.38 14.19
C ASP A 168 5.18 -5.01 15.42
N SER A 169 5.16 -6.33 15.54
CA SER A 169 5.73 -7.10 16.66
C SER A 169 6.95 -7.94 16.27
N ALA A 170 7.23 -8.08 15.00
CA ALA A 170 8.29 -8.93 14.44
C ALA A 170 9.39 -8.14 13.71
N ALA A 171 9.52 -6.84 13.96
CA ALA A 171 10.52 -5.97 13.32
C ALA A 171 11.98 -6.45 13.53
N ASN A 172 12.23 -7.23 14.57
CA ASN A 172 13.53 -7.83 14.86
C ASN A 172 13.92 -8.96 13.90
N LEU A 173 13.00 -9.46 13.09
CA LEU A 173 13.27 -10.48 12.06
C LEU A 173 13.83 -9.86 10.77
N ASP A 174 13.58 -8.58 10.55
CA ASP A 174 14.08 -7.76 9.42
C ASP A 174 15.04 -6.70 9.98
N ARG A 175 16.29 -7.10 10.18
CA ARG A 175 17.26 -6.32 10.97
C ARG A 175 17.81 -5.10 10.26
N ASP A 176 17.89 -5.15 8.93
CA ASP A 176 18.38 -4.06 8.08
C ASP A 176 17.25 -3.23 7.45
N GLY A 177 15.98 -3.63 7.67
CA GLY A 177 14.80 -2.88 7.26
C GLY A 177 14.52 -2.94 5.75
N ASP A 178 15.07 -3.94 5.05
CA ASP A 178 14.88 -4.08 3.60
C ASP A 178 13.56 -4.78 3.21
N GLY A 179 12.82 -5.27 4.21
CA GLY A 179 11.53 -5.95 4.04
C GLY A 179 11.64 -7.46 3.91
N LYS A 180 12.84 -8.04 4.13
CA LYS A 180 13.08 -9.48 4.13
C LYS A 180 13.47 -9.95 5.54
N ALA A 181 12.74 -10.92 6.02
CA ALA A 181 12.98 -11.46 7.36
C ALA A 181 13.98 -12.61 7.32
N CYS A 182 14.97 -12.58 8.19
CA CYS A 182 15.84 -13.73 8.44
C CYS A 182 16.55 -14.28 7.17
N GLU A 183 17.16 -13.42 6.37
CA GLU A 183 17.82 -13.77 5.08
C GLU A 183 18.91 -14.86 5.20
N SER A 184 19.42 -15.12 6.41
CA SER A 184 20.40 -16.16 6.68
C SER A 184 19.81 -17.58 6.78
N LEU A 185 18.49 -17.72 6.75
CA LEU A 185 17.83 -19.03 6.74
C LEU A 185 17.75 -19.62 5.33
N PRO A 186 17.78 -20.94 5.19
CA PRO A 186 17.67 -21.62 3.90
C PRO A 186 16.29 -21.43 3.22
#